data_7ac98c1a979095145da18059d0045efe
#
_entry.id   7ac98c1a979095145da18059d0045efe
#
_cell.length_a   1.000
_cell.length_b   1.000
_cell.length_c   1.000
_cell.angle_alpha   90.00
_cell.angle_beta   90.00
_cell.angle_gamma   90.00
#
_symmetry.space_group_name_H-M   'P 1'
#
loop_
_entity.id
_entity.type
_entity.pdbx_description
1 polymer ?
#
loop_
_entity_poly.entity_id
_entity_poly.type
_entity_poly.pdbx_seq_one_letter_code
_entity_poly.pdbx_strand_id
1 'polypeptide(L)'
;MSNIKQAMKGDKQAFVKVIEEHKLALYKVMKAILQNEDDVCDAMQETLINIYKNISKLQSERYFKTWATRIAINECYHIIKKQKVNQDKIVKIQNNTSNEDMTLNKEIEKTDIEVAISKLDKELKI
;
A
#
# COMPACT_ATOMS: atom_id res chain seq x y z
N MET A 1 -27.07 5.90 2.21
CA MET A 1 -25.89 5.78 1.39
C MET A 1 -24.66 5.52 2.27
N SER A 2 -23.82 4.57 1.91
CA SER A 2 -22.63 4.28 2.69
C SER A 2 -21.61 5.45 2.61
N ASN A 3 -20.76 5.55 3.61
CA ASN A 3 -19.69 6.56 3.63
C ASN A 3 -18.75 6.40 2.42
N ILE A 4 -18.50 5.17 2.00
CA ILE A 4 -17.65 4.89 0.84
C ILE A 4 -18.28 5.47 -0.44
N LYS A 5 -19.57 5.25 -0.66
CA LYS A 5 -20.29 5.81 -1.81
C LYS A 5 -20.27 7.34 -1.82
N GLN A 6 -20.49 7.95 -0.65
CA GLN A 6 -20.44 9.40 -0.52
C GLN A 6 -19.03 9.94 -0.80
N ALA A 7 -18.00 9.28 -0.30
CA ALA A 7 -16.61 9.64 -0.56
C ALA A 7 -16.28 9.52 -2.05
N MET A 8 -16.79 8.48 -2.73
CA MET A 8 -16.63 8.32 -4.18
C MET A 8 -17.24 9.48 -4.97
N LYS A 9 -18.27 10.11 -4.43
CA LYS A 9 -18.94 11.27 -5.05
C LYS A 9 -18.28 12.60 -4.68
N GLY A 10 -17.23 12.60 -3.86
CA GLY A 10 -16.48 13.79 -3.51
C GLY A 10 -16.79 14.39 -2.15
N ASP A 11 -17.56 13.70 -1.30
CA ASP A 11 -17.85 14.15 0.07
C ASP A 11 -16.61 13.97 0.94
N LYS A 12 -16.00 15.08 1.35
CA LYS A 12 -14.77 15.09 2.13
C LYS A 12 -14.97 14.55 3.55
N GLN A 13 -16.10 14.86 4.18
CA GLN A 13 -16.40 14.38 5.52
C GLN A 13 -16.61 12.85 5.53
N ALA A 14 -17.31 12.35 4.52
CA ALA A 14 -17.48 10.92 4.33
C ALA A 14 -16.13 10.22 4.11
N PHE A 15 -15.25 10.85 3.33
CA PHE A 15 -13.90 10.33 3.09
C PHE A 15 -13.11 10.20 4.40
N VAL A 16 -13.13 11.22 5.26
CA VAL A 16 -12.45 11.17 6.55
C VAL A 16 -12.97 10.02 7.40
N LYS A 17 -14.27 9.79 7.43
CA LYS A 17 -14.89 8.68 8.17
C LYS A 17 -14.44 7.33 7.62
N VAL A 18 -14.40 7.18 6.30
CA VAL A 18 -13.92 5.95 5.67
C VAL A 18 -12.47 5.67 6.06
N ILE A 19 -11.62 6.68 6.04
CA ILE A 19 -10.21 6.54 6.40
C ILE A 19 -10.07 6.17 7.88
N GLU A 20 -10.82 6.80 8.77
CA GLU A 20 -10.79 6.48 10.19
C GLU A 20 -11.18 5.02 10.46
N GLU A 21 -12.18 4.51 9.75
CA GLU A 21 -12.63 3.12 9.86
C GLU A 21 -11.58 2.12 9.38
N HIS A 22 -10.76 2.48 8.38
CA HIS A 22 -9.83 1.56 7.73
C HIS A 22 -8.36 1.80 8.12
N LYS A 23 -8.07 2.91 8.79
CA LYS A 23 -6.70 3.34 9.10
C LYS A 23 -5.90 2.29 9.87
N LEU A 24 -6.50 1.69 10.88
CA LEU A 24 -5.80 0.68 11.70
C LEU A 24 -5.45 -0.57 10.87
N ALA A 25 -6.37 -1.03 10.03
CA ALA A 25 -6.12 -2.17 9.15
C ALA A 25 -4.97 -1.88 8.18
N LEU A 26 -4.97 -0.69 7.58
CA LEU A 26 -3.89 -0.26 6.69
C LEU A 26 -2.56 -0.14 7.43
N TYR A 27 -2.56 0.42 8.63
CA TYR A 27 -1.37 0.53 9.48
C TYR A 27 -0.76 -0.83 9.77
N LYS A 28 -1.58 -1.82 10.15
CA LYS A 28 -1.10 -3.17 10.46
C LYS A 28 -0.42 -3.82 9.26
N VAL A 29 -0.97 -3.64 8.06
CA VAL A 29 -0.37 -4.16 6.83
C VAL A 29 0.98 -3.50 6.57
N MET A 30 1.05 -2.18 6.66
CA MET A 30 2.27 -1.42 6.41
C MET A 30 3.35 -1.76 7.44
N LYS A 31 2.98 -1.89 8.72
CA LYS A 31 3.90 -2.24 9.79
C LYS A 31 4.48 -3.65 9.60
N ALA A 32 3.68 -4.58 9.13
CA ALA A 32 4.13 -5.94 8.84
C ALA A 32 5.18 -5.96 7.71
N ILE A 33 5.08 -5.05 6.75
CA ILE A 33 5.99 -4.99 5.60
C ILE A 33 7.24 -4.17 5.90
N LEU A 34 7.07 -2.97 6.49
CA LEU A 34 8.16 -1.99 6.63
C LEU A 34 8.92 -2.08 7.95
N GLN A 35 8.24 -2.42 9.04
CA GLN A 35 8.80 -2.57 10.39
C GLN A 35 9.38 -1.29 11.02
N ASN A 36 9.59 -0.24 10.27
CA ASN A 36 10.11 1.05 10.71
C ASN A 36 8.97 2.08 10.74
N GLU A 37 8.78 2.75 11.89
CA GLU A 37 7.66 3.69 12.06
C GLU A 37 7.72 4.89 11.11
N ASP A 38 8.90 5.43 10.86
CA ASP A 38 9.05 6.57 9.95
C ASP A 38 8.64 6.18 8.51
N ASP A 39 9.03 5.00 8.08
CA ASP A 39 8.63 4.47 6.77
C ASP A 39 7.13 4.20 6.70
N VAL A 40 6.54 3.68 7.78
CA VAL A 40 5.10 3.46 7.86
C VAL A 40 4.34 4.79 7.75
N CYS A 41 4.81 5.84 8.44
CA CYS A 41 4.20 7.17 8.34
C CYS A 41 4.24 7.71 6.92
N ASP A 42 5.37 7.58 6.24
CA ASP A 42 5.53 8.01 4.85
C ASP A 42 4.60 7.23 3.92
N ALA A 43 4.55 5.90 4.08
CA ALA A 43 3.65 5.04 3.31
C ALA A 43 2.19 5.39 3.54
N MET A 44 1.81 5.67 4.78
CA MET A 44 0.44 6.06 5.13
C MET A 44 0.03 7.35 4.44
N GLN A 45 0.87 8.38 4.49
CA GLN A 45 0.60 9.66 3.84
C GLN A 45 0.38 9.48 2.34
N GLU A 46 1.29 8.78 1.66
CA GLU A 46 1.18 8.54 0.22
C GLU A 46 -0.03 7.69 -0.12
N THR A 47 -0.34 6.70 0.71
CA THR A 47 -1.54 5.86 0.55
C THR A 47 -2.80 6.69 0.63
N LEU A 48 -2.93 7.55 1.64
CA LEU A 48 -4.11 8.38 1.82
C LEU A 48 -4.30 9.38 0.68
N ILE A 49 -3.21 9.99 0.21
CA ILE A 49 -3.23 10.89 -0.95
C ILE A 49 -3.71 10.14 -2.20
N ASN A 50 -3.18 8.94 -2.43
CA ASN A 50 -3.53 8.11 -3.58
C ASN A 50 -4.99 7.68 -3.53
N ILE A 51 -5.48 7.25 -2.36
CA ILE A 51 -6.88 6.89 -2.16
C ILE A 51 -7.78 8.10 -2.46
N TYR A 52 -7.46 9.27 -1.91
CA TYR A 52 -8.23 10.48 -2.12
C TYR A 52 -8.34 10.86 -3.60
N LYS A 53 -7.22 10.81 -4.32
CA LYS A 53 -7.17 11.15 -5.73
C LYS A 53 -7.94 10.20 -6.62
N ASN A 54 -8.05 8.93 -6.24
CA ASN A 54 -8.54 7.88 -7.12
C ASN A 54 -9.84 7.20 -6.65
N ILE A 55 -10.36 7.56 -5.48
CA ILE A 55 -11.57 6.92 -4.93
C ILE A 55 -12.78 7.09 -5.85
N SER A 56 -12.86 8.19 -6.58
CA SER A 56 -13.94 8.44 -7.55
C SER A 56 -13.93 7.47 -8.73
N LYS A 57 -12.78 6.85 -9.00
CA LYS A 57 -12.60 5.87 -10.09
C LYS A 57 -12.97 4.46 -9.68
N LEU A 58 -13.23 4.23 -8.39
CA LEU A 58 -13.61 2.92 -7.89
C LEU A 58 -14.98 2.51 -8.47
N GLN A 59 -15.07 1.31 -9.01
CA GLN A 59 -16.29 0.84 -9.67
C GLN A 59 -17.41 0.52 -8.69
N SER A 60 -17.08 0.00 -7.51
CA SER A 60 -18.06 -0.38 -6.49
C SER A 60 -17.44 -0.26 -5.10
N GLU A 61 -18.26 0.14 -4.13
CA GLU A 61 -17.84 0.23 -2.72
C GLU A 61 -17.35 -1.09 -2.15
N ARG A 62 -17.85 -2.22 -2.67
CA ARG A 62 -17.45 -3.55 -2.18
C ARG A 62 -15.98 -3.87 -2.45
N TYR A 63 -15.34 -3.18 -3.40
CA TYR A 63 -13.92 -3.37 -3.72
C TYR A 63 -12.99 -2.42 -2.97
N PHE A 64 -13.55 -1.49 -2.19
CA PHE A 64 -12.76 -0.46 -1.52
C PHE A 64 -11.65 -1.04 -0.65
N LYS A 65 -11.98 -2.00 0.19
CA LYS A 65 -11.04 -2.59 1.15
C LYS A 65 -9.83 -3.22 0.46
N THR A 66 -10.08 -4.07 -0.53
CA THR A 66 -9.03 -4.73 -1.30
C THR A 66 -8.22 -3.70 -2.10
N TRP A 67 -8.90 -2.77 -2.71
CA TRP A 67 -8.28 -1.71 -3.52
C TRP A 67 -7.37 -0.81 -2.67
N ALA A 68 -7.85 -0.34 -1.52
CA ALA A 68 -7.07 0.49 -0.61
C ALA A 68 -5.87 -0.26 -0.03
N THR A 69 -6.06 -1.54 0.30
CA THR A 69 -4.98 -2.39 0.80
C THR A 69 -3.87 -2.57 -0.24
N ARG A 70 -4.24 -2.75 -1.52
CA ARG A 70 -3.25 -2.85 -2.60
C ARG A 70 -2.46 -1.56 -2.77
N ILE A 71 -3.12 -0.41 -2.66
CA ILE A 71 -2.43 0.87 -2.68
C ILE A 71 -1.41 0.96 -1.54
N ALA A 72 -1.81 0.57 -0.32
CA ALA A 72 -0.94 0.56 0.84
C ALA A 72 0.28 -0.35 0.64
N ILE A 73 0.07 -1.55 0.13
CA ILE A 73 1.15 -2.51 -0.14
C ILE A 73 2.11 -1.95 -1.20
N ASN A 74 1.58 -1.39 -2.28
CA ASN A 74 2.38 -0.80 -3.35
C ASN A 74 3.24 0.36 -2.83
N GLU A 75 2.70 1.21 -1.95
CA GLU A 75 3.46 2.30 -1.36
C GLU A 75 4.59 1.78 -0.47
N CYS A 76 4.36 0.70 0.28
CA CYS A 76 5.41 0.04 1.06
C CYS A 76 6.54 -0.45 0.16
N TYR A 77 6.22 -1.08 -0.95
CA TYR A 77 7.23 -1.57 -1.88
C TYR A 77 7.97 -0.45 -2.60
N HIS A 78 7.31 0.68 -2.86
CA HIS A 78 8.00 1.88 -3.37
C HIS A 78 9.09 2.35 -2.42
N ILE A 79 8.81 2.37 -1.12
CA ILE A 79 9.80 2.77 -0.11
C ILE A 79 10.96 1.79 -0.06
N ILE A 80 10.67 0.49 -0.06
CA ILE A 80 11.70 -0.56 -0.06
C ILE A 80 12.59 -0.44 -1.29
N LYS A 81 12.01 -0.21 -2.47
CA LYS A 81 12.76 -0.01 -3.71
C LYS A 81 13.66 1.20 -3.65
N LYS A 82 13.18 2.32 -3.11
CA LYS A 82 14.00 3.52 -2.96
C LYS A 82 15.21 3.27 -2.06
N GLN A 83 15.01 2.58 -0.95
CA GLN A 83 16.08 2.22 -0.04
C GLN A 83 17.07 1.28 -0.70
N LYS A 84 16.58 0.29 -1.44
CA LYS A 84 17.40 -0.67 -2.18
C LYS A 84 18.21 0.00 -3.28
N VAL A 85 17.60 0.91 -4.04
CA VAL A 85 18.28 1.68 -5.09
C VAL A 85 19.37 2.57 -4.48
N ASN A 86 19.12 3.17 -3.33
CA ASN A 86 20.11 3.98 -2.62
C ASN A 86 21.27 3.12 -2.11
N GLN A 87 20.99 1.91 -1.60
CA GLN A 87 22.01 0.94 -1.22
C GLN A 87 22.75 0.41 -2.44
N ASP A 88 22.06 0.10 -3.52
CA ASP A 88 22.62 -0.39 -4.77
C ASP A 88 23.44 0.66 -5.49
N LYS A 89 23.15 1.95 -5.33
CA LYS A 89 24.02 3.04 -5.82
C LYS A 89 25.35 3.04 -5.11
N ILE A 90 25.40 2.67 -3.84
CA ILE A 90 26.63 2.52 -3.09
C ILE A 90 27.36 1.24 -3.49
N VAL A 91 26.62 0.18 -3.84
CA VAL A 91 27.14 -1.13 -4.24
C VAL A 91 27.39 -1.23 -5.75
N LYS A 92 26.68 -0.47 -6.59
CA LYS A 92 26.84 -0.46 -8.06
C LYS A 92 28.17 0.06 -8.56
N ILE A 93 28.91 0.75 -7.73
CA ILE A 93 30.31 1.05 -8.03
C ILE A 93 31.12 -0.26 -8.02
N GLN A 94 30.57 -1.35 -7.51
CA GLN A 94 31.26 -2.64 -7.36
C GLN A 94 30.71 -3.80 -8.20
N ASN A 95 29.44 -3.79 -8.66
CA ASN A 95 28.83 -4.93 -9.38
C ASN A 95 27.77 -4.52 -10.42
N ASN A 96 28.01 -4.85 -11.68
CA ASN A 96 27.11 -4.60 -12.82
C ASN A 96 25.99 -5.65 -12.97
N THR A 97 25.24 -5.99 -11.92
CA THR A 97 24.20 -7.04 -11.99
C THR A 97 22.81 -6.47 -11.73
N SER A 98 22.38 -5.46 -12.52
CA SER A 98 21.14 -4.75 -12.23
C SER A 98 19.87 -5.32 -12.85
N ASN A 99 19.94 -6.18 -13.90
CA ASN A 99 18.76 -6.64 -14.62
C ASN A 99 18.13 -7.91 -14.06
N GLU A 100 18.91 -8.82 -13.51
CA GLU A 100 18.40 -10.07 -12.90
C GLU A 100 17.74 -9.79 -11.54
N ASP A 101 18.28 -8.87 -10.76
CA ASP A 101 17.74 -8.49 -9.45
C ASP A 101 16.38 -7.80 -9.55
N MET A 102 16.11 -7.04 -10.62
CA MET A 102 14.81 -6.39 -10.83
C MET A 102 13.70 -7.38 -11.16
N THR A 103 14.00 -8.47 -11.87
CA THR A 103 13.03 -9.50 -12.22
C THR A 103 12.69 -10.37 -11.01
N LEU A 104 13.69 -10.74 -10.22
CA LEU A 104 13.52 -11.48 -8.96
C LEU A 104 12.71 -10.67 -7.93
N ASN A 105 12.98 -9.38 -7.82
CA ASN A 105 12.25 -8.50 -6.91
C ASN A 105 10.78 -8.34 -7.30
N LYS A 106 10.45 -8.36 -8.59
CA LYS A 106 9.06 -8.32 -9.06
C LYS A 106 8.30 -9.59 -8.72
N GLU A 107 8.93 -10.75 -8.80
CA GLU A 107 8.32 -12.02 -8.43
C GLU A 107 8.12 -12.13 -6.91
N ILE A 108 9.11 -11.71 -6.12
CA ILE A 108 9.01 -11.64 -4.66
C ILE A 108 7.91 -10.67 -4.24
N GLU A 109 7.84 -9.48 -4.84
CA GLU A 109 6.78 -8.51 -4.57
C GLU A 109 5.39 -9.08 -4.82
N LYS A 110 5.20 -9.78 -5.92
CA LYS A 110 3.91 -10.37 -6.28
C LYS A 110 3.47 -11.43 -5.29
N THR A 111 4.38 -12.29 -4.87
CA THR A 111 4.12 -13.34 -3.88
C THR A 111 3.84 -12.74 -2.51
N ASP A 112 4.61 -11.74 -2.08
CA ASP A 112 4.43 -11.07 -0.80
C ASP A 112 3.13 -10.29 -0.74
N ILE A 113 2.71 -9.67 -1.84
CA ILE A 113 1.42 -8.98 -1.96
C ILE A 113 0.28 -9.98 -1.79
N GLU A 114 0.34 -11.13 -2.44
CA GLU A 114 -0.68 -12.17 -2.31
C GLU A 114 -0.77 -12.73 -0.89
N VAL A 115 0.37 -12.96 -0.23
CA VAL A 115 0.42 -13.41 1.16
C VAL A 115 -0.13 -12.35 2.11
N ALA A 116 0.21 -11.08 1.91
CA ALA A 116 -0.27 -9.99 2.74
C ALA A 116 -1.78 -9.81 2.59
N ILE A 117 -2.31 -9.87 1.37
CA ILE A 117 -3.74 -9.79 1.10
C ILE A 117 -4.46 -10.99 1.73
N SER A 118 -3.90 -12.19 1.62
CA SER A 118 -4.46 -13.41 2.21
C SER A 118 -4.52 -13.32 3.73
N LYS A 119 -3.47 -12.82 4.37
CA LYS A 119 -3.44 -12.61 5.83
C LYS A 119 -4.47 -11.57 6.26
N LEU A 120 -4.63 -10.52 5.48
CA LEU A 120 -5.59 -9.46 5.75
C LEU A 120 -7.02 -9.99 5.66
N ASP A 121 -7.33 -10.80 4.64
CA ASP A 121 -8.64 -11.43 4.49
C ASP A 121 -8.98 -12.33 5.67
N LYS A 122 -8.00 -13.04 6.24
CA LYS A 122 -8.18 -13.86 7.43
C LYS A 122 -8.46 -13.03 8.67
N GLU A 123 -7.79 -11.90 8.84
CA GLU A 123 -8.02 -11.00 9.97
C GLU A 123 -9.34 -10.23 9.88
N LEU A 124 -9.82 -9.99 8.67
CA LEU A 124 -11.04 -9.24 8.42
C LEU A 124 -12.31 -10.10 8.40
N LYS A 125 -12.19 -11.43 8.46
CA LYS A 125 -13.33 -12.37 8.51
C LYS A 125 -13.85 -12.63 9.92
N ILE A 126 -13.36 -11.89 10.89
CA ILE A 126 -13.83 -12.05 12.28
C ILE A 126 -15.06 -11.20 12.53
#